data_fb53e7cf5511e4ffae4a3bf393fb7b6f
#
_entry.id   fb53e7cf5511e4ffae4a3bf393fb7b6f
#
_cell.length_a   1.000
_cell.length_b   1.000
_cell.length_c   1.000
_cell.angle_alpha   90.00
_cell.angle_beta   90.00
_cell.angle_gamma   90.00
#
_symmetry.space_group_name_H-M   'P 1'
#
loop_
_entity.id
_entity.type
_entity.pdbx_description
1 polymer ?
#
loop_
_entity_poly.entity_id
_entity_poly.type
_entity_poly.pdbx_seq_one_letter_code
_entity_poly.pdbx_strand_id
1 'polypeptide(L)'
;MSKTDVSNNIQNSDKNKASKSSNGITAPIQIVASILLGIAFGFLMNKTNVYLAPMIREQMIFKRLTMIKMFLGAVGMSMLSVFLLILFNESIYQSVRNGFIHKINRIGAFHLAMGGSLIGVGMVLAGSCPGTIFIQMGSGLPNSFITCIGGICGVLFYYLFLTERLTKQELSKSSIVLQQLPDLMGVKHIYLNLIFGLTFISIAFILEYFFPYENDLILSDGFQISSAWSPALCGVGIGLLQLFFMISFKKSLGISTGFTVIVAQACRVQFFKKLIPSLESFTYGIQNSLTLLFALAAIAGSFISTVSTNQFPLNEKYGANVWSSFFGGFLLLVGARCAGGCTSGQGISGVSHLLIGSLIATAAMFGGGIVFAIGYGLITNDWHFHDL
;
A
#
# COMPACT_ATOMS: atom_id res chain seq x y z
N MET A 1 -40.34 22.63 12.58
CA MET A 1 -39.49 21.65 11.88
C MET A 1 -38.34 21.31 12.81
N SER A 2 -38.28 20.09 13.28
CA SER A 2 -37.27 19.59 14.24
C SER A 2 -35.89 19.47 13.59
N LYS A 3 -34.82 19.69 14.35
CA LYS A 3 -33.42 19.49 13.89
C LYS A 3 -33.15 18.08 13.33
N THR A 4 -33.98 17.09 13.71
CA THR A 4 -33.97 15.72 13.21
C THR A 4 -34.46 15.60 11.77
N ASP A 5 -35.38 16.44 11.31
CA ASP A 5 -35.92 16.39 9.94
C ASP A 5 -34.96 16.95 8.90
N VAL A 6 -34.13 17.91 9.32
CA VAL A 6 -33.10 18.51 8.43
C VAL A 6 -31.93 17.53 8.23
N SER A 7 -31.51 16.82 9.27
CA SER A 7 -30.41 15.81 9.16
C SER A 7 -30.82 14.60 8.31
N ASN A 8 -32.07 14.16 8.39
CA ASN A 8 -32.58 13.05 7.57
C ASN A 8 -32.77 13.43 6.09
N ASN A 9 -33.13 14.69 5.80
CA ASN A 9 -33.24 15.18 4.43
C ASN A 9 -31.86 15.37 3.77
N ILE A 10 -30.84 15.77 4.52
CA ILE A 10 -29.46 15.85 4.00
C ILE A 10 -28.90 14.46 3.70
N GLN A 11 -29.11 13.48 4.60
CA GLN A 11 -28.66 12.10 4.36
C GLN A 11 -29.39 11.42 3.18
N ASN A 12 -30.67 11.68 2.99
CA ASN A 12 -31.44 11.15 1.85
C ASN A 12 -31.09 11.86 0.52
N SER A 13 -30.78 13.16 0.56
CA SER A 13 -30.28 13.90 -0.59
C SER A 13 -28.91 13.38 -1.07
N ASP A 14 -28.01 13.05 -0.13
CA ASP A 14 -26.70 12.51 -0.45
C ASP A 14 -26.77 11.06 -0.95
N LYS A 15 -27.68 10.24 -0.42
CA LYS A 15 -27.96 8.89 -0.96
C LYS A 15 -28.52 8.92 -2.38
N ASN A 16 -29.40 9.85 -2.70
CA ASN A 16 -29.97 10.00 -4.04
C ASN A 16 -29.01 10.67 -5.03
N LYS A 17 -28.07 11.53 -4.60
CA LYS A 17 -27.01 12.05 -5.45
C LYS A 17 -25.95 10.99 -5.77
N ALA A 18 -25.64 10.10 -4.83
CA ALA A 18 -24.72 8.98 -5.06
C ALA A 18 -25.26 7.94 -6.08
N SER A 19 -26.59 7.84 -6.26
CA SER A 19 -27.19 6.91 -7.22
C SER A 19 -27.34 7.48 -8.64
N LYS A 20 -27.20 8.79 -8.86
CA LYS A 20 -27.47 9.45 -10.15
C LYS A 20 -26.22 9.92 -10.93
N SER A 21 -25.00 9.70 -10.43
CA SER A 21 -23.76 10.01 -11.16
C SER A 21 -23.14 8.76 -11.78
N SER A 22 -23.86 8.05 -12.66
CA SER A 22 -23.32 6.91 -13.41
C SER A 22 -23.20 7.18 -14.91
N ASN A 23 -22.37 8.14 -15.30
CA ASN A 23 -21.61 8.03 -16.54
C ASN A 23 -20.25 7.41 -16.22
N GLY A 24 -20.25 6.21 -15.68
CA GLY A 24 -19.07 5.42 -15.28
C GLY A 24 -19.05 4.11 -16.04
N ILE A 25 -17.85 3.61 -16.26
CA ILE A 25 -17.54 2.27 -16.73
C ILE A 25 -18.51 1.27 -16.09
N THR A 26 -19.16 0.43 -16.91
CA THR A 26 -20.15 -0.54 -16.42
C THR A 26 -19.52 -1.55 -15.48
N ALA A 27 -20.28 -2.06 -14.51
CA ALA A 27 -19.79 -3.00 -13.51
C ALA A 27 -18.98 -4.20 -14.08
N PRO A 28 -19.35 -4.86 -15.19
CA PRO A 28 -18.55 -5.93 -15.74
C PRO A 28 -17.16 -5.48 -16.23
N ILE A 29 -17.06 -4.28 -16.80
CA ILE A 29 -15.75 -3.75 -17.24
C ILE A 29 -14.86 -3.45 -16.02
N GLN A 30 -15.42 -2.96 -14.92
CA GLN A 30 -14.66 -2.74 -13.68
C GLN A 30 -14.15 -4.06 -13.09
N ILE A 31 -14.93 -5.13 -13.15
CA ILE A 31 -14.52 -6.47 -12.71
C ILE A 31 -13.34 -6.96 -13.55
N VAL A 32 -13.46 -6.91 -14.86
CA VAL A 32 -12.37 -7.33 -15.77
C VAL A 32 -11.12 -6.47 -15.55
N ALA A 33 -11.27 -5.15 -15.45
CA ALA A 33 -10.16 -4.25 -15.16
C ALA A 33 -9.48 -4.58 -13.83
N SER A 34 -10.25 -4.89 -12.77
CA SER A 34 -9.71 -5.27 -11.47
C SER A 34 -8.87 -6.54 -11.54
N ILE A 35 -9.33 -7.55 -12.30
CA ILE A 35 -8.59 -8.80 -12.49
C ILE A 35 -7.30 -8.55 -13.27
N LEU A 36 -7.38 -7.90 -14.41
CA LEU A 36 -6.22 -7.65 -15.27
C LEU A 36 -5.16 -6.79 -14.56
N LEU A 37 -5.57 -5.71 -13.89
CA LEU A 37 -4.67 -4.84 -13.15
C LEU A 37 -4.07 -5.56 -11.94
N GLY A 38 -4.84 -6.42 -11.26
CA GLY A 38 -4.35 -7.24 -10.15
C GLY A 38 -3.31 -8.26 -10.62
N ILE A 39 -3.55 -9.00 -11.71
CA ILE A 39 -2.59 -9.94 -12.30
C ILE A 39 -1.31 -9.20 -12.71
N ALA A 40 -1.43 -8.08 -13.43
CA ALA A 40 -0.28 -7.29 -13.86
C ALA A 40 0.53 -6.76 -12.66
N PHE A 41 -0.14 -6.26 -11.62
CA PHE A 41 0.50 -5.83 -10.39
C PHE A 41 1.25 -6.98 -9.71
N GLY A 42 0.59 -8.13 -9.54
CA GLY A 42 1.19 -9.32 -8.91
C GLY A 42 2.40 -9.84 -9.69
N PHE A 43 2.29 -9.89 -11.01
CA PHE A 43 3.38 -10.30 -11.89
C PHE A 43 4.58 -9.35 -11.81
N LEU A 44 4.35 -8.03 -11.96
CA LEU A 44 5.42 -7.03 -11.86
C LEU A 44 6.10 -7.02 -10.50
N MET A 45 5.31 -7.05 -9.41
CA MET A 45 5.86 -7.11 -8.05
C MET A 45 6.70 -8.37 -7.82
N ASN A 46 6.28 -9.52 -8.37
CA ASN A 46 7.07 -10.75 -8.28
C ASN A 46 8.41 -10.61 -9.04
N LYS A 47 8.39 -10.03 -10.24
CA LYS A 47 9.60 -9.83 -11.05
C LYS A 47 10.62 -8.86 -10.43
N THR A 48 10.22 -7.99 -9.51
CA THR A 48 11.16 -7.13 -8.76
C THR A 48 11.97 -7.87 -7.71
N ASN A 49 11.55 -9.05 -7.27
CA ASN A 49 12.05 -9.77 -6.08
C ASN A 49 11.90 -9.01 -4.73
N VAL A 50 11.29 -7.83 -4.72
CA VAL A 50 11.07 -7.04 -3.49
C VAL A 50 10.17 -7.77 -2.48
N TYR A 51 9.48 -8.83 -2.87
CA TYR A 51 8.66 -9.65 -1.97
C TYR A 51 9.49 -10.64 -1.11
N LEU A 52 10.78 -10.83 -1.39
CA LEU A 52 11.67 -11.67 -0.60
C LEU A 52 12.09 -10.94 0.69
N ALA A 53 12.05 -11.63 1.83
CA ALA A 53 12.37 -11.04 3.13
C ALA A 53 13.78 -10.41 3.19
N PRO A 54 14.84 -11.03 2.67
CA PRO A 54 16.17 -10.41 2.65
C PRO A 54 16.22 -9.08 1.90
N MET A 55 15.47 -8.95 0.77
CA MET A 55 15.46 -7.71 -0.01
C MET A 55 14.87 -6.53 0.77
N ILE A 56 13.85 -6.76 1.59
CA ILE A 56 13.23 -5.71 2.40
C ILE A 56 14.09 -5.40 3.62
N ARG A 57 14.61 -6.40 4.31
CA ARG A 57 15.40 -6.26 5.54
C ARG A 57 16.73 -5.58 5.28
N GLU A 58 17.48 -6.06 4.30
CA GLU A 58 18.79 -5.52 3.94
C GLU A 58 18.70 -4.13 3.30
N GLN A 59 17.56 -3.77 2.69
CA GLN A 59 17.28 -2.40 2.28
C GLN A 59 17.25 -1.43 3.46
N MET A 60 16.72 -1.84 4.62
CA MET A 60 16.61 -0.96 5.80
C MET A 60 17.97 -0.65 6.44
N ILE A 61 19.00 -1.43 6.12
CA ILE A 61 20.40 -1.17 6.51
C ILE A 61 21.27 -0.76 5.30
N PHE A 62 20.65 -0.39 4.19
CA PHE A 62 21.29 0.09 2.96
C PHE A 62 22.27 -0.89 2.31
N LYS A 63 22.20 -2.19 2.62
CA LYS A 63 23.01 -3.22 1.95
C LYS A 63 22.52 -3.51 0.52
N ARG A 64 21.21 -3.43 0.29
CA ARG A 64 20.58 -3.63 -1.02
C ARG A 64 19.69 -2.44 -1.37
N LEU A 65 19.63 -2.10 -2.66
CA LEU A 65 18.87 -0.94 -3.13
C LEU A 65 17.67 -1.33 -4.03
N THR A 66 17.35 -2.61 -4.13
CA THR A 66 16.29 -3.16 -4.98
C THR A 66 14.93 -2.52 -4.70
N MET A 67 14.54 -2.45 -3.42
CA MET A 67 13.23 -1.91 -3.04
C MET A 67 13.15 -0.40 -3.29
N ILE A 68 14.22 0.37 -3.00
CA ILE A 68 14.19 1.83 -3.21
C ILE A 68 14.16 2.19 -4.70
N LYS A 69 14.87 1.44 -5.56
CA LYS A 69 14.82 1.60 -7.02
C LYS A 69 13.40 1.38 -7.54
N MET A 70 12.77 0.27 -7.15
CA MET A 70 11.37 -0.02 -7.50
C MET A 70 10.42 1.06 -6.97
N PHE A 71 10.59 1.48 -5.72
CA PHE A 71 9.72 2.46 -5.08
C PHE A 71 9.81 3.83 -5.75
N LEU A 72 11.03 4.31 -6.05
CA LEU A 72 11.24 5.58 -6.75
C LEU A 72 10.67 5.54 -8.17
N GLY A 73 10.88 4.44 -8.91
CA GLY A 73 10.25 4.24 -10.22
C GLY A 73 8.73 4.28 -10.16
N ALA A 74 8.13 3.60 -9.16
CA ALA A 74 6.69 3.56 -8.97
C ALA A 74 6.11 4.92 -8.57
N VAL A 75 6.74 5.63 -7.63
CA VAL A 75 6.31 6.98 -7.21
C VAL A 75 6.45 7.97 -8.36
N GLY A 76 7.61 7.96 -9.04
CA GLY A 76 7.86 8.87 -10.16
C GLY A 76 6.86 8.70 -11.30
N MET A 77 6.60 7.45 -11.71
CA MET A 77 5.59 7.18 -12.76
C MET A 77 4.17 7.46 -12.26
N SER A 78 3.87 7.23 -10.97
CA SER A 78 2.58 7.64 -10.40
C SER A 78 2.38 9.15 -10.42
N MET A 79 3.43 9.95 -10.20
CA MET A 79 3.37 11.42 -10.33
C MET A 79 3.11 11.83 -11.78
N LEU A 80 3.76 11.18 -12.76
CA LEU A 80 3.47 11.40 -14.18
C LEU A 80 2.04 10.95 -14.53
N SER A 81 1.53 9.89 -13.93
CA SER A 81 0.14 9.46 -14.09
C SER A 81 -0.85 10.50 -13.58
N VAL A 82 -0.55 11.13 -12.43
CA VAL A 82 -1.36 12.25 -11.90
C VAL A 82 -1.23 13.48 -12.81
N PHE A 83 -0.03 13.80 -13.30
CA PHE A 83 0.19 14.87 -14.29
C PHE A 83 -0.69 14.67 -15.54
N LEU A 84 -0.71 13.46 -16.11
CA LEU A 84 -1.55 13.13 -17.27
C LEU A 84 -3.04 13.28 -16.94
N LEU A 85 -3.48 12.87 -15.75
CA LEU A 85 -4.87 13.06 -15.34
C LEU A 85 -5.27 14.53 -15.20
N ILE A 86 -4.39 15.36 -14.65
CA ILE A 86 -4.65 16.81 -14.56
C ILE A 86 -4.77 17.41 -15.97
N LEU A 87 -3.92 16.95 -16.90
CA LEU A 87 -3.89 17.47 -18.26
C LEU A 87 -5.13 17.06 -19.08
N PHE A 88 -5.52 15.78 -19.01
CA PHE A 88 -6.56 15.22 -19.89
C PHE A 88 -7.94 15.11 -19.24
N ASN A 89 -8.00 14.92 -17.90
CA ASN A 89 -9.27 14.72 -17.20
C ASN A 89 -9.21 15.18 -15.75
N GLU A 90 -9.24 16.48 -15.55
CA GLU A 90 -9.19 17.09 -14.23
C GLU A 90 -10.33 16.62 -13.30
N SER A 91 -11.51 16.29 -13.85
CA SER A 91 -12.65 15.80 -13.08
C SER A 91 -12.35 14.49 -12.38
N ILE A 92 -11.66 13.54 -13.05
CA ILE A 92 -11.22 12.28 -12.42
C ILE A 92 -10.17 12.57 -11.35
N TYR A 93 -9.18 13.42 -11.66
CA TYR A 93 -8.17 13.83 -10.69
C TYR A 93 -8.79 14.39 -9.41
N GLN A 94 -9.71 15.35 -9.52
CA GLN A 94 -10.37 15.95 -8.36
C GLN A 94 -11.19 14.92 -7.57
N SER A 95 -11.87 14.00 -8.24
CA SER A 95 -12.60 12.92 -7.57
C SER A 95 -11.68 12.01 -6.76
N VAL A 96 -10.55 11.58 -7.35
CA VAL A 96 -9.55 10.74 -6.68
C VAL A 96 -8.91 11.46 -5.51
N ARG A 97 -8.48 12.71 -5.73
CA ARG A 97 -7.87 13.58 -4.71
C ARG A 97 -8.80 13.77 -3.50
N ASN A 98 -10.05 14.16 -3.76
CA ASN A 98 -11.02 14.41 -2.68
C ASN A 98 -11.34 13.14 -1.91
N GLY A 99 -11.44 11.99 -2.58
CA GLY A 99 -11.61 10.70 -1.93
C GLY A 99 -10.42 10.33 -1.03
N PHE A 100 -9.20 10.66 -1.46
CA PHE A 100 -7.99 10.43 -0.67
C PHE A 100 -7.91 11.36 0.55
N ILE A 101 -8.15 12.67 0.35
CA ILE A 101 -8.18 13.66 1.42
C ILE A 101 -9.23 13.31 2.47
N HIS A 102 -10.45 12.92 2.04
CA HIS A 102 -11.51 12.50 2.96
C HIS A 102 -11.10 11.31 3.83
N LYS A 103 -10.31 10.39 3.28
CA LYS A 103 -9.81 9.22 4.01
C LYS A 103 -8.83 9.58 5.11
N ILE A 104 -7.96 10.58 4.89
CA ILE A 104 -6.91 10.97 5.86
C ILE A 104 -7.31 12.17 6.72
N ASN A 105 -8.42 12.85 6.42
CA ASN A 105 -8.88 14.05 7.13
C ASN A 105 -9.08 13.88 8.64
N ARG A 106 -9.26 12.63 9.08
CA ARG A 106 -9.47 12.28 10.49
C ARG A 106 -8.20 11.80 11.19
N ILE A 107 -7.03 11.89 10.53
CA ILE A 107 -5.79 11.33 11.03
C ILE A 107 -4.79 12.46 11.24
N GLY A 108 -4.33 12.67 12.47
CA GLY A 108 -3.33 13.68 12.79
C GLY A 108 -1.91 13.26 12.41
N ALA A 109 -1.00 14.25 12.32
CA ALA A 109 0.40 14.02 11.95
C ALA A 109 1.11 12.99 12.84
N PHE A 110 0.84 13.04 14.15
CA PHE A 110 1.38 12.08 15.12
C PHE A 110 0.95 10.63 14.81
N HIS A 111 -0.34 10.42 14.51
CA HIS A 111 -0.86 9.09 14.18
C HIS A 111 -0.33 8.59 12.85
N LEU A 112 -0.13 9.49 11.87
CA LEU A 112 0.53 9.15 10.59
C LEU A 112 1.97 8.68 10.81
N ALA A 113 2.74 9.41 11.62
CA ALA A 113 4.12 9.06 11.95
C ALA A 113 4.19 7.76 12.76
N MET A 114 3.37 7.62 13.80
CA MET A 114 3.30 6.40 14.61
C MET A 114 2.89 5.18 13.78
N GLY A 115 1.81 5.31 12.99
CA GLY A 115 1.35 4.25 12.10
C GLY A 115 2.39 3.89 11.03
N GLY A 116 3.06 4.90 10.46
CA GLY A 116 4.17 4.71 9.55
C GLY A 116 5.31 3.92 10.19
N SER A 117 5.77 4.32 11.37
CA SER A 117 6.84 3.62 12.10
C SER A 117 6.47 2.17 12.42
N LEU A 118 5.23 1.90 12.83
CA LEU A 118 4.74 0.52 13.04
C LEU A 118 4.78 -0.31 11.76
N ILE A 119 4.43 0.29 10.59
CA ILE A 119 4.59 -0.39 9.30
C ILE A 119 6.07 -0.71 9.06
N GLY A 120 6.98 0.24 9.30
CA GLY A 120 8.42 0.05 9.11
C GLY A 120 8.97 -1.11 9.95
N VAL A 121 8.65 -1.14 11.25
CA VAL A 121 9.01 -2.26 12.16
C VAL A 121 8.44 -3.58 11.64
N GLY A 122 7.15 -3.59 11.29
CA GLY A 122 6.48 -4.77 10.74
C GLY A 122 7.11 -5.26 9.43
N MET A 123 7.62 -4.34 8.58
CA MET A 123 8.33 -4.69 7.33
C MET A 123 9.62 -5.45 7.60
N VAL A 124 10.39 -5.07 8.62
CA VAL A 124 11.63 -5.78 8.98
C VAL A 124 11.29 -7.14 9.58
N LEU A 125 10.36 -7.21 10.53
CA LEU A 125 9.95 -8.47 11.17
C LEU A 125 9.40 -9.47 10.15
N ALA A 126 8.37 -9.11 9.41
CA ALA A 126 7.74 -10.00 8.44
C ALA A 126 8.57 -10.19 7.15
N GLY A 127 9.59 -9.36 6.90
CA GLY A 127 10.23 -9.34 5.59
C GLY A 127 9.23 -9.08 4.45
N SER A 128 8.22 -8.25 4.72
CA SER A 128 7.07 -8.06 3.84
C SER A 128 6.49 -6.66 4.00
N CYS A 129 5.74 -6.18 3.01
CA CYS A 129 4.85 -5.03 3.17
C CYS A 129 3.40 -5.49 2.98
N PRO A 130 2.38 -4.68 3.33
CA PRO A 130 0.98 -5.11 3.16
C PRO A 130 0.60 -5.51 1.74
N GLY A 131 1.32 -5.01 0.74
CA GLY A 131 1.13 -5.41 -0.66
C GLY A 131 1.83 -6.72 -1.00
N THR A 132 3.06 -6.90 -0.53
CA THR A 132 3.87 -8.08 -0.84
C THR A 132 3.42 -9.34 -0.10
N ILE A 133 2.60 -9.26 0.95
CA ILE A 133 1.99 -10.44 1.59
C ILE A 133 1.23 -11.29 0.55
N PHE A 134 0.42 -10.65 -0.30
CA PHE A 134 -0.32 -11.36 -1.36
C PHE A 134 0.62 -11.95 -2.42
N ILE A 135 1.73 -11.27 -2.71
CA ILE A 135 2.74 -11.75 -3.67
C ILE A 135 3.47 -12.95 -3.11
N GLN A 136 3.85 -12.92 -1.83
CA GLN A 136 4.46 -14.03 -1.11
C GLN A 136 3.56 -15.26 -1.09
N MET A 137 2.26 -15.08 -0.85
CA MET A 137 1.28 -16.18 -0.91
C MET A 137 1.23 -16.80 -2.31
N GLY A 138 1.22 -15.97 -3.36
CA GLY A 138 1.21 -16.44 -4.75
C GLY A 138 2.50 -17.14 -5.16
N SER A 139 3.64 -16.77 -4.59
CA SER A 139 4.94 -17.40 -4.84
C SER A 139 5.15 -18.71 -4.06
N GLY A 140 4.21 -19.08 -3.17
CA GLY A 140 4.35 -20.24 -2.31
C GLY A 140 5.45 -20.07 -1.25
N LEU A 141 5.76 -18.84 -0.84
CA LEU A 141 6.74 -18.57 0.19
C LEU A 141 6.20 -19.05 1.55
N PRO A 142 6.95 -19.89 2.28
CA PRO A 142 6.55 -20.38 3.59
C PRO A 142 6.25 -19.24 4.56
N ASN A 143 5.34 -19.49 5.51
CA ASN A 143 4.91 -18.54 6.54
C ASN A 143 4.18 -17.28 6.01
N SER A 144 4.03 -17.08 4.69
CA SER A 144 3.27 -15.95 4.13
C SER A 144 1.80 -15.96 4.57
N PHE A 145 1.20 -17.15 4.72
CA PHE A 145 -0.15 -17.31 5.28
C PHE A 145 -0.21 -16.90 6.75
N ILE A 146 0.85 -17.16 7.52
CA ILE A 146 0.96 -16.74 8.93
C ILE A 146 1.05 -15.21 9.00
N THR A 147 1.82 -14.57 8.11
CA THR A 147 1.85 -13.11 7.98
C THR A 147 0.48 -12.55 7.65
N CYS A 148 -0.27 -13.20 6.76
CA CYS A 148 -1.63 -12.82 6.41
C CYS A 148 -2.57 -12.93 7.63
N ILE A 149 -2.51 -14.03 8.39
CA ILE A 149 -3.30 -14.22 9.62
C ILE A 149 -2.95 -13.15 10.64
N GLY A 150 -1.65 -12.90 10.89
CA GLY A 150 -1.19 -11.81 11.75
C GLY A 150 -1.78 -10.47 11.33
N GLY A 151 -1.77 -10.18 10.02
CA GLY A 151 -2.39 -8.98 9.46
C GLY A 151 -3.90 -8.89 9.69
N ILE A 152 -4.64 -9.98 9.52
CA ILE A 152 -6.08 -10.05 9.82
C ILE A 152 -6.34 -9.77 11.31
N CYS A 153 -5.56 -10.38 12.20
CA CYS A 153 -5.62 -10.10 13.64
C CYS A 153 -5.29 -8.64 13.96
N GLY A 154 -4.31 -8.04 13.26
CA GLY A 154 -3.96 -6.62 13.41
C GLY A 154 -5.10 -5.68 12.99
N VAL A 155 -5.80 -5.98 11.89
CA VAL A 155 -6.99 -5.22 11.47
C VAL A 155 -8.10 -5.34 12.50
N LEU A 156 -8.40 -6.56 12.98
CA LEU A 156 -9.40 -6.79 14.02
C LEU A 156 -9.06 -6.02 15.30
N PHE A 157 -7.82 -6.10 15.76
CA PHE A 157 -7.34 -5.37 16.94
C PHE A 157 -7.52 -3.86 16.79
N TYR A 158 -7.17 -3.30 15.63
CA TYR A 158 -7.36 -1.88 15.37
C TYR A 158 -8.82 -1.46 15.49
N TYR A 159 -9.73 -2.18 14.84
CA TYR A 159 -11.15 -1.81 14.84
C TYR A 159 -11.85 -2.08 16.17
N LEU A 160 -11.40 -3.06 16.95
CA LEU A 160 -11.95 -3.36 18.27
C LEU A 160 -11.48 -2.37 19.35
N PHE A 161 -10.20 -1.99 19.34
CA PHE A 161 -9.61 -1.29 20.48
C PHE A 161 -9.13 0.13 20.18
N LEU A 162 -8.68 0.40 18.95
CA LEU A 162 -8.05 1.68 18.62
C LEU A 162 -8.98 2.66 17.93
N THR A 163 -9.91 2.21 17.11
CA THR A 163 -10.76 3.10 16.29
C THR A 163 -11.47 4.17 17.12
N GLU A 164 -12.15 3.77 18.21
CA GLU A 164 -12.89 4.72 19.03
C GLU A 164 -11.99 5.70 19.78
N ARG A 165 -10.86 5.21 20.27
CA ARG A 165 -9.89 6.04 21.02
C ARG A 165 -9.27 7.10 20.13
N LEU A 166 -8.83 6.68 18.93
CA LEU A 166 -8.16 7.56 17.97
C LEU A 166 -9.14 8.57 17.36
N THR A 167 -10.38 8.17 17.04
CA THR A 167 -11.39 9.07 16.47
C THR A 167 -11.81 10.16 17.44
N LYS A 168 -11.88 9.89 18.74
CA LYS A 168 -12.22 10.89 19.76
C LYS A 168 -11.11 11.94 19.98
N GLN A 169 -9.85 11.54 19.83
CA GLN A 169 -8.69 12.39 20.06
C GLN A 169 -8.41 13.35 18.89
N GLU A 170 -8.85 13.03 17.69
CA GLU A 170 -8.50 13.71 16.43
C GLU A 170 -9.42 14.85 16.01
N LEU A 171 -10.50 15.14 16.74
CA LEU A 171 -11.38 16.30 16.46
C LEU A 171 -10.67 17.65 16.65
N SER A 172 -9.42 17.67 17.12
CA SER A 172 -8.58 18.86 17.29
C SER A 172 -7.52 18.95 16.20
N LYS A 173 -7.88 19.53 15.06
CA LYS A 173 -7.09 20.31 14.10
C LYS A 173 -5.66 19.85 13.78
N SER A 174 -5.48 19.12 12.68
CA SER A 174 -4.22 19.17 11.96
C SER A 174 -4.44 19.59 10.50
N SER A 175 -4.60 20.90 10.28
CA SER A 175 -4.77 21.48 8.93
C SER A 175 -3.57 21.20 8.00
N ILE A 176 -2.37 21.06 8.55
CA ILE A 176 -1.13 20.82 7.81
C ILE A 176 -1.13 19.47 7.07
N VAL A 177 -1.69 18.42 7.68
CA VAL A 177 -1.71 17.06 7.10
C VAL A 177 -2.47 16.99 5.77
N LEU A 178 -3.47 17.85 5.62
CA LEU A 178 -4.33 17.93 4.45
C LEU A 178 -3.81 18.86 3.36
N GLN A 179 -2.81 19.65 3.67
CA GLN A 179 -2.21 20.57 2.71
C GLN A 179 -1.40 19.79 1.69
N GLN A 180 -1.41 20.28 0.48
CA GLN A 180 -0.54 19.78 -0.58
C GLN A 180 0.70 20.67 -0.69
N LEU A 181 1.82 20.06 -1.01
CA LEU A 181 3.08 20.77 -1.18
C LEU A 181 3.00 21.93 -2.21
N PRO A 182 2.30 21.78 -3.35
CA PRO A 182 2.09 22.88 -4.29
C PRO A 182 1.38 24.08 -3.70
N ASP A 183 0.38 23.87 -2.83
CA ASP A 183 -0.38 24.96 -2.19
C ASP A 183 0.52 25.77 -1.26
N LEU A 184 1.48 25.12 -0.56
CA LEU A 184 2.46 25.80 0.29
C LEU A 184 3.51 26.58 -0.53
N MET A 185 3.92 26.03 -1.68
CA MET A 185 4.94 26.65 -2.54
C MET A 185 4.37 27.68 -3.51
N GLY A 186 3.04 27.83 -3.59
CA GLY A 186 2.38 28.71 -4.55
C GLY A 186 2.58 28.31 -6.02
N VAL A 187 2.89 27.03 -6.28
CA VAL A 187 3.18 26.49 -7.63
C VAL A 187 2.02 25.59 -8.07
N LYS A 188 1.72 25.58 -9.37
CA LYS A 188 0.67 24.71 -9.89
C LYS A 188 1.06 23.23 -9.75
N HIS A 189 0.14 22.39 -9.32
CA HIS A 189 0.30 20.94 -9.14
C HIS A 189 0.92 20.24 -10.35
N ILE A 190 0.58 20.69 -11.56
CA ILE A 190 1.03 20.08 -12.80
C ILE A 190 2.55 20.13 -12.97
N TYR A 191 3.18 21.29 -12.63
CA TYR A 191 4.63 21.44 -12.79
C TYR A 191 5.41 20.61 -11.78
N LEU A 192 4.97 20.58 -10.52
CA LEU A 192 5.63 19.80 -9.47
C LEU A 192 5.53 18.30 -9.73
N ASN A 193 4.36 17.80 -10.18
CA ASN A 193 4.22 16.39 -10.53
C ASN A 193 5.10 16.00 -11.72
N LEU A 194 5.26 16.87 -12.72
CA LEU A 194 6.15 16.62 -13.84
C LEU A 194 7.62 16.59 -13.40
N ILE A 195 8.07 17.63 -12.67
CA ILE A 195 9.47 17.76 -12.23
C ILE A 195 9.85 16.61 -11.30
N PHE A 196 9.09 16.39 -10.22
CA PHE A 196 9.41 15.32 -9.28
C PHE A 196 9.23 13.93 -9.90
N GLY A 197 8.23 13.74 -10.77
CA GLY A 197 8.03 12.48 -11.47
C GLY A 197 9.25 12.11 -12.32
N LEU A 198 9.74 13.03 -13.15
CA LEU A 198 10.94 12.82 -13.94
C LEU A 198 12.20 12.67 -13.07
N THR A 199 12.34 13.46 -12.02
CA THR A 199 13.48 13.38 -11.09
C THR A 199 13.55 12.00 -10.41
N PHE A 200 12.43 11.50 -9.88
CA PHE A 200 12.41 10.19 -9.20
C PHE A 200 12.68 9.03 -10.15
N ILE A 201 12.13 9.06 -11.37
CA ILE A 201 12.43 8.06 -12.39
C ILE A 201 13.93 8.13 -12.75
N SER A 202 14.47 9.33 -12.98
CA SER A 202 15.89 9.50 -13.31
C SER A 202 16.79 8.98 -12.19
N ILE A 203 16.47 9.26 -10.91
CA ILE A 203 17.23 8.74 -9.77
C ILE A 203 17.13 7.21 -9.74
N ALA A 204 15.95 6.61 -9.98
CA ALA A 204 15.79 5.16 -9.99
C ALA A 204 16.68 4.49 -11.05
N PHE A 205 16.75 5.04 -12.27
CA PHE A 205 17.62 4.51 -13.33
C PHE A 205 19.11 4.82 -13.10
N ILE A 206 19.46 5.96 -12.50
CA ILE A 206 20.83 6.26 -12.10
C ILE A 206 21.30 5.25 -11.04
N LEU A 207 20.48 4.97 -10.04
CA LEU A 207 20.79 3.95 -9.04
C LEU A 207 20.90 2.55 -9.67
N GLU A 208 20.08 2.24 -10.68
CA GLU A 208 20.17 0.97 -11.41
C GLU A 208 21.48 0.87 -12.20
N TYR A 209 21.95 1.97 -12.78
CA TYR A 209 23.20 2.01 -13.53
C TYR A 209 24.43 1.83 -12.62
N PHE A 210 24.47 2.51 -11.45
CA PHE A 210 25.61 2.40 -10.53
C PHE A 210 25.58 1.15 -9.66
N PHE A 211 24.39 0.63 -9.36
CA PHE A 211 24.16 -0.56 -8.57
C PHE A 211 23.26 -1.52 -9.34
N PRO A 212 23.79 -2.24 -10.33
CA PRO A 212 22.98 -3.15 -11.15
C PRO A 212 22.25 -4.17 -10.29
N TYR A 213 20.98 -4.45 -10.63
CA TYR A 213 20.14 -5.38 -9.86
C TYR A 213 20.66 -6.83 -9.92
N GLU A 214 21.45 -7.16 -10.91
CA GLU A 214 22.09 -8.46 -11.06
C GLU A 214 22.97 -8.81 -9.85
N ASN A 215 23.60 -7.80 -9.22
CA ASN A 215 24.40 -7.99 -8.01
C ASN A 215 23.53 -8.33 -6.79
N ASP A 216 22.26 -7.90 -6.79
CA ASP A 216 21.29 -8.21 -5.73
C ASP A 216 20.65 -9.60 -5.90
N LEU A 217 20.85 -10.27 -7.06
CA LEU A 217 20.28 -11.61 -7.32
C LEU A 217 21.01 -12.74 -6.61
N ILE A 218 22.26 -12.52 -6.21
CA ILE A 218 23.05 -13.50 -5.47
C ILE A 218 22.73 -13.26 -4.00
N LEU A 219 21.98 -14.17 -3.39
CA LEU A 219 21.76 -14.17 -1.95
C LEU A 219 23.00 -14.70 -1.23
N SER A 220 23.14 -14.39 0.06
CA SER A 220 24.28 -14.75 0.90
C SER A 220 24.65 -16.26 0.85
N ASP A 221 23.71 -17.10 0.44
CA ASP A 221 23.86 -18.55 0.30
C ASP A 221 24.30 -19.03 -1.10
N GLY A 222 24.62 -18.09 -2.01
CA GLY A 222 24.99 -18.40 -3.40
C GLY A 222 23.84 -18.78 -4.32
N PHE A 223 22.58 -18.71 -3.86
CA PHE A 223 21.41 -18.95 -4.72
C PHE A 223 21.19 -17.77 -5.65
N GLN A 224 21.21 -18.05 -6.96
CA GLN A 224 20.96 -17.06 -7.99
C GLN A 224 19.47 -17.06 -8.39
N ILE A 225 18.82 -15.92 -8.23
CA ILE A 225 17.44 -15.73 -8.66
C ILE A 225 17.44 -15.45 -10.17
N SER A 226 17.10 -16.46 -10.96
CA SER A 226 17.33 -16.48 -12.42
C SER A 226 16.35 -15.65 -13.25
N SER A 227 15.32 -15.02 -12.65
CA SER A 227 14.20 -14.45 -13.41
C SER A 227 13.75 -13.07 -13.00
N ALA A 228 14.61 -12.30 -12.35
CA ALA A 228 14.32 -10.92 -11.99
C ALA A 228 14.34 -9.99 -13.22
N TRP A 229 13.55 -8.95 -13.14
CA TRP A 229 13.61 -7.80 -14.04
C TRP A 229 14.14 -6.59 -13.30
N SER A 230 14.62 -5.58 -14.04
CA SER A 230 15.05 -4.31 -13.44
C SER A 230 13.97 -3.77 -12.49
N PRO A 231 14.27 -3.60 -11.19
CA PRO A 231 13.34 -3.05 -10.22
C PRO A 231 12.84 -1.66 -10.59
N ALA A 232 13.70 -0.82 -11.17
CA ALA A 232 13.33 0.52 -11.63
C ALA A 232 12.27 0.43 -12.74
N LEU A 233 12.46 -0.46 -13.73
CA LEU A 233 11.52 -0.65 -14.83
C LEU A 233 10.19 -1.22 -14.34
N CYS A 234 10.21 -2.24 -13.48
CA CYS A 234 9.00 -2.79 -12.86
C CYS A 234 8.26 -1.74 -12.02
N GLY A 235 9.02 -0.90 -11.30
CA GLY A 235 8.46 0.23 -10.55
C GLY A 235 7.70 1.18 -11.47
N VAL A 236 8.28 1.58 -12.59
CA VAL A 236 7.60 2.40 -13.62
C VAL A 236 6.32 1.71 -14.09
N GLY A 237 6.35 0.39 -14.35
CA GLY A 237 5.17 -0.39 -14.69
C GLY A 237 4.08 -0.31 -13.62
N ILE A 238 4.44 -0.47 -12.34
CA ILE A 238 3.51 -0.38 -11.21
C ILE A 238 2.89 1.03 -11.10
N GLY A 239 3.70 2.07 -11.28
CA GLY A 239 3.21 3.46 -11.30
C GLY A 239 2.26 3.74 -12.48
N LEU A 240 2.49 3.12 -13.64
CA LEU A 240 1.59 3.21 -14.79
C LEU A 240 0.26 2.49 -14.51
N LEU A 241 0.27 1.33 -13.84
CA LEU A 241 -0.97 0.65 -13.44
C LEU A 241 -1.85 1.54 -12.56
N GLN A 242 -1.26 2.46 -11.79
CA GLN A 242 -2.03 3.43 -11.01
C GLN A 242 -2.87 4.34 -11.89
N LEU A 243 -2.39 4.77 -13.07
CA LEU A 243 -3.18 5.57 -14.01
C LEU A 243 -4.46 4.84 -14.42
N PHE A 244 -4.32 3.60 -14.86
CA PHE A 244 -5.46 2.76 -15.25
C PHE A 244 -6.41 2.50 -14.07
N PHE A 245 -5.86 2.32 -12.87
CA PHE A 245 -6.64 2.14 -11.65
C PHE A 245 -7.47 3.40 -11.32
N MET A 246 -6.86 4.58 -11.40
CA MET A 246 -7.55 5.85 -11.17
C MET A 246 -8.66 6.11 -12.20
N ILE A 247 -8.41 5.80 -13.47
CA ILE A 247 -9.41 5.95 -14.53
C ILE A 247 -10.59 4.99 -14.33
N SER A 248 -10.29 3.71 -14.01
CA SER A 248 -11.32 2.66 -13.92
C SER A 248 -12.17 2.76 -12.66
N PHE A 249 -11.56 3.12 -11.53
CA PHE A 249 -12.23 3.05 -10.22
C PHE A 249 -12.45 4.42 -9.57
N LYS A 250 -11.91 5.49 -10.14
CA LYS A 250 -11.88 6.84 -9.56
C LYS A 250 -11.32 6.85 -8.11
N LYS A 251 -10.35 5.98 -7.86
CA LYS A 251 -9.68 5.79 -6.57
C LYS A 251 -8.18 5.58 -6.79
N SER A 252 -7.39 5.89 -5.78
CA SER A 252 -5.97 5.57 -5.75
C SER A 252 -5.72 4.12 -5.34
N LEU A 253 -4.62 3.54 -5.81
CA LEU A 253 -4.18 2.20 -5.45
C LEU A 253 -3.89 2.13 -3.93
N GLY A 254 -4.37 1.07 -3.27
CA GLY A 254 -4.15 0.88 -1.83
C GLY A 254 -4.54 -0.53 -1.39
N ILE A 255 -3.61 -1.47 -1.50
CA ILE A 255 -3.87 -2.92 -1.35
C ILE A 255 -4.24 -3.29 0.08
N SER A 256 -3.70 -2.59 1.10
CA SER A 256 -4.01 -2.92 2.50
C SER A 256 -5.51 -2.86 2.85
N THR A 257 -6.31 -2.15 2.05
CA THR A 257 -7.76 -2.13 2.20
C THR A 257 -8.38 -3.51 1.93
N GLY A 258 -7.72 -4.36 1.13
CA GLY A 258 -8.14 -5.76 0.91
C GLY A 258 -8.27 -6.54 2.22
N PHE A 259 -7.31 -6.40 3.14
CA PHE A 259 -7.38 -7.02 4.47
C PHE A 259 -8.59 -6.53 5.27
N THR A 260 -8.91 -5.22 5.20
CA THR A 260 -10.10 -4.68 5.86
C THR A 260 -11.38 -5.27 5.28
N VAL A 261 -11.44 -5.42 3.96
CA VAL A 261 -12.60 -6.04 3.30
C VAL A 261 -12.74 -7.51 3.67
N ILE A 262 -11.63 -8.26 3.77
CA ILE A 262 -11.63 -9.65 4.23
C ILE A 262 -12.22 -9.74 5.64
N VAL A 263 -11.71 -8.93 6.57
CA VAL A 263 -12.20 -8.90 7.96
C VAL A 263 -13.67 -8.45 8.03
N ALA A 264 -14.06 -7.47 7.21
CA ALA A 264 -15.42 -6.96 7.18
C ALA A 264 -16.45 -8.01 6.73
N GLN A 265 -16.04 -9.08 6.01
CA GLN A 265 -16.98 -10.16 5.69
C GLN A 265 -17.51 -10.87 6.95
N ALA A 266 -16.79 -10.85 8.07
CA ALA A 266 -17.30 -11.34 9.34
C ALA A 266 -18.52 -10.54 9.83
N CYS A 267 -18.66 -9.26 9.47
CA CYS A 267 -19.80 -8.42 9.83
C CYS A 267 -21.11 -8.80 9.11
N ARG A 268 -21.09 -9.81 8.23
CA ARG A 268 -22.32 -10.44 7.73
C ARG A 268 -23.07 -11.18 8.83
N VAL A 269 -22.37 -11.62 9.88
CA VAL A 269 -22.98 -12.18 11.08
C VAL A 269 -23.37 -11.04 12.03
N GLN A 270 -24.60 -11.03 12.49
CA GLN A 270 -25.16 -9.94 13.31
C GLN A 270 -24.36 -9.65 14.59
N PHE A 271 -23.73 -10.68 15.17
CA PHE A 271 -22.89 -10.54 16.35
C PHE A 271 -21.70 -9.59 16.09
N PHE A 272 -20.94 -9.84 15.01
CA PHE A 272 -19.79 -8.99 14.64
C PHE A 272 -20.21 -7.59 14.16
N LYS A 273 -21.36 -7.48 13.51
CA LYS A 273 -21.94 -6.19 13.10
C LYS A 273 -22.21 -5.28 14.30
N LYS A 274 -22.71 -5.84 15.41
CA LYS A 274 -22.94 -5.10 16.65
C LYS A 274 -21.65 -4.78 17.39
N LEU A 275 -20.68 -5.69 17.33
CA LEU A 275 -19.40 -5.55 18.02
C LEU A 275 -18.48 -4.50 17.36
N ILE A 276 -18.50 -4.44 16.01
CA ILE A 276 -17.59 -3.56 15.24
C ILE A 276 -18.39 -2.81 14.15
N PRO A 277 -19.23 -1.84 14.53
CA PRO A 277 -20.07 -1.12 13.55
C PRO A 277 -19.28 -0.34 12.51
N SER A 278 -18.06 0.07 12.82
CA SER A 278 -17.17 0.81 11.92
C SER A 278 -16.69 0.00 10.70
N LEU A 279 -16.72 -1.34 10.75
CA LEU A 279 -16.40 -2.22 9.63
C LEU A 279 -17.58 -2.43 8.65
N GLU A 280 -18.80 -2.07 9.04
CA GLU A 280 -19.99 -2.29 8.20
C GLU A 280 -19.86 -1.61 6.82
N SER A 281 -19.24 -0.45 6.76
CA SER A 281 -19.02 0.29 5.51
C SER A 281 -18.14 -0.47 4.49
N PHE A 282 -17.35 -1.44 4.95
CA PHE A 282 -16.50 -2.28 4.10
C PHE A 282 -17.12 -3.64 3.74
N THR A 283 -18.27 -3.98 4.33
CA THR A 283 -18.95 -5.29 4.13
C THR A 283 -19.65 -5.35 2.78
N TYR A 284 -20.29 -4.26 2.38
CA TYR A 284 -21.12 -4.19 1.18
C TYR A 284 -20.58 -3.16 0.19
N GLY A 285 -20.98 -3.29 -1.07
CA GLY A 285 -20.65 -2.37 -2.15
C GLY A 285 -19.65 -2.92 -3.15
N ILE A 286 -19.89 -2.64 -4.43
CA ILE A 286 -19.09 -3.14 -5.55
C ILE A 286 -17.61 -2.76 -5.42
N GLN A 287 -17.31 -1.57 -4.90
CA GLN A 287 -15.95 -1.07 -4.75
C GLN A 287 -15.11 -1.89 -3.75
N ASN A 288 -15.75 -2.45 -2.73
CA ASN A 288 -15.11 -3.33 -1.76
C ASN A 288 -14.81 -4.69 -2.39
N SER A 289 -15.78 -5.24 -3.14
CA SER A 289 -15.60 -6.49 -3.89
C SER A 289 -14.49 -6.38 -4.93
N LEU A 290 -14.39 -5.26 -5.64
CA LEU A 290 -13.32 -5.01 -6.62
C LEU A 290 -11.94 -4.94 -5.95
N THR A 291 -11.84 -4.37 -4.74
CA THR A 291 -10.57 -4.33 -3.98
C THR A 291 -10.12 -5.74 -3.57
N LEU A 292 -11.05 -6.58 -3.13
CA LEU A 292 -10.75 -7.99 -2.81
C LEU A 292 -10.35 -8.76 -4.07
N LEU A 293 -11.07 -8.58 -5.15
CA LEU A 293 -10.79 -9.24 -6.43
C LEU A 293 -9.41 -8.84 -6.97
N PHE A 294 -9.03 -7.57 -6.85
CA PHE A 294 -7.68 -7.10 -7.18
C PHE A 294 -6.60 -7.81 -6.35
N ALA A 295 -6.80 -7.96 -5.04
CA ALA A 295 -5.85 -8.65 -4.17
C ALA A 295 -5.72 -10.14 -4.52
N LEU A 296 -6.83 -10.84 -4.79
CA LEU A 296 -6.83 -12.23 -5.23
C LEU A 296 -6.16 -12.38 -6.62
N ALA A 297 -6.43 -11.45 -7.53
CA ALA A 297 -5.79 -11.42 -8.83
C ALA A 297 -4.29 -11.15 -8.74
N ALA A 298 -3.83 -10.37 -7.76
CA ALA A 298 -2.40 -10.17 -7.50
C ALA A 298 -1.70 -11.45 -7.01
N ILE A 299 -2.38 -12.28 -6.21
CA ILE A 299 -1.90 -13.63 -5.85
C ILE A 299 -1.72 -14.47 -7.13
N ALA A 300 -2.74 -14.49 -7.99
CA ALA A 300 -2.69 -15.23 -9.25
C ALA A 300 -1.56 -14.73 -10.17
N GLY A 301 -1.36 -13.42 -10.28
CA GLY A 301 -0.28 -12.83 -11.07
C GLY A 301 1.11 -13.21 -10.57
N SER A 302 1.30 -13.23 -9.24
CA SER A 302 2.54 -13.71 -8.62
C SER A 302 2.75 -15.21 -8.87
N PHE A 303 1.71 -16.02 -8.71
CA PHE A 303 1.77 -17.45 -8.98
C PHE A 303 2.17 -17.74 -10.43
N ILE A 304 1.53 -17.08 -11.41
CA ILE A 304 1.87 -17.21 -12.82
C ILE A 304 3.35 -16.87 -13.06
N SER A 305 3.84 -15.77 -12.46
CA SER A 305 5.24 -15.37 -12.59
C SER A 305 6.20 -16.43 -12.03
N THR A 306 5.92 -16.97 -10.84
CA THR A 306 6.80 -17.93 -10.16
C THR A 306 6.80 -19.29 -10.83
N VAL A 307 5.64 -19.76 -11.31
CA VAL A 307 5.54 -21.03 -12.04
C VAL A 307 6.20 -20.93 -13.42
N SER A 308 6.02 -19.81 -14.13
CA SER A 308 6.64 -19.62 -15.45
C SER A 308 8.18 -19.65 -15.42
N THR A 309 8.78 -19.49 -14.24
CA THR A 309 10.22 -19.48 -14.02
C THR A 309 10.75 -20.74 -13.31
N ASN A 310 9.88 -21.73 -13.08
CA ASN A 310 10.18 -22.97 -12.35
C ASN A 310 10.73 -22.73 -10.93
N GLN A 311 10.29 -21.65 -10.26
CA GLN A 311 10.72 -21.28 -8.90
C GLN A 311 9.67 -21.57 -7.83
N PHE A 312 8.56 -22.21 -8.19
CA PHE A 312 7.49 -22.55 -7.24
C PHE A 312 7.66 -23.99 -6.70
N PRO A 313 7.48 -24.21 -5.37
CA PRO A 313 7.42 -23.24 -4.28
C PRO A 313 8.80 -22.70 -3.89
N LEU A 314 8.85 -21.48 -3.38
CA LEU A 314 10.11 -20.90 -2.88
C LEU A 314 10.52 -21.51 -1.54
N ASN A 315 11.85 -21.58 -1.31
CA ASN A 315 12.43 -22.15 -0.10
C ASN A 315 12.15 -21.28 1.14
N GLU A 316 12.08 -21.90 2.32
CA GLU A 316 11.86 -21.25 3.63
C GLU A 316 12.89 -20.15 3.95
N LYS A 317 14.11 -20.28 3.48
CA LYS A 317 15.19 -19.30 3.70
C LYS A 317 14.89 -17.90 3.18
N TYR A 318 13.90 -17.73 2.29
CA TYR A 318 13.53 -16.44 1.71
C TYR A 318 12.34 -15.78 2.39
N GLY A 319 11.78 -16.43 3.39
CA GLY A 319 10.67 -15.96 4.22
C GLY A 319 11.13 -15.53 5.61
N ALA A 320 10.19 -15.08 6.41
CA ALA A 320 10.37 -14.86 7.84
C ALA A 320 9.98 -16.12 8.62
N ASN A 321 10.51 -16.27 9.84
CA ASN A 321 10.11 -17.35 10.72
C ASN A 321 8.64 -17.17 11.18
N VAL A 322 8.06 -18.19 11.81
CA VAL A 322 6.63 -18.22 12.21
C VAL A 322 6.26 -17.04 13.10
N TRP A 323 7.08 -16.74 14.12
CA TRP A 323 6.78 -15.68 15.08
C TRP A 323 6.94 -14.29 14.46
N SER A 324 8.02 -14.08 13.73
CA SER A 324 8.26 -12.82 13.01
C SER A 324 7.23 -12.58 11.93
N SER A 325 6.77 -13.62 11.24
CA SER A 325 5.66 -13.55 10.29
C SER A 325 4.37 -13.08 10.95
N PHE A 326 3.98 -13.69 12.07
CA PHE A 326 2.73 -13.33 12.75
C PHE A 326 2.77 -11.91 13.32
N PHE A 327 3.77 -11.61 14.15
CA PHE A 327 3.86 -10.30 14.80
C PHE A 327 4.19 -9.19 13.82
N GLY A 328 5.02 -9.47 12.80
CA GLY A 328 5.30 -8.53 11.72
C GLY A 328 4.04 -8.21 10.92
N GLY A 329 3.27 -9.22 10.51
CA GLY A 329 1.98 -9.04 9.83
C GLY A 329 0.98 -8.25 10.68
N PHE A 330 0.91 -8.53 11.98
CA PHE A 330 0.07 -7.81 12.94
C PHE A 330 0.43 -6.32 12.97
N LEU A 331 1.70 -5.98 13.18
CA LEU A 331 2.18 -4.59 13.24
C LEU A 331 2.01 -3.86 11.90
N LEU A 332 2.26 -4.54 10.78
CA LEU A 332 2.04 -4.00 9.44
C LEU A 332 0.60 -3.47 9.26
N LEU A 333 -0.38 -4.27 9.64
CA LEU A 333 -1.77 -3.91 9.40
C LEU A 333 -2.35 -2.99 10.46
N VAL A 334 -1.93 -3.09 11.73
CA VAL A 334 -2.24 -2.07 12.75
C VAL A 334 -1.69 -0.73 12.30
N GLY A 335 -0.41 -0.66 11.92
CA GLY A 335 0.23 0.55 11.42
C GLY A 335 -0.47 1.13 10.19
N ALA A 336 -0.83 0.27 9.22
CA ALA A 336 -1.55 0.69 8.01
C ALA A 336 -2.95 1.26 8.30
N ARG A 337 -3.61 0.81 9.37
CA ARG A 337 -4.90 1.40 9.80
C ARG A 337 -4.67 2.73 10.51
N CYS A 338 -3.68 2.82 11.41
CA CYS A 338 -3.31 4.07 12.08
C CYS A 338 -2.88 5.15 11.08
N ALA A 339 -2.07 4.81 10.08
CA ALA A 339 -1.60 5.73 9.05
C ALA A 339 -2.62 5.98 7.92
N GLY A 340 -3.81 5.37 7.96
CA GLY A 340 -4.83 5.48 6.90
C GLY A 340 -4.41 4.88 5.55
N GLY A 341 -3.32 4.14 5.48
CA GLY A 341 -2.82 3.49 4.27
C GLY A 341 -1.47 2.80 4.49
N CYS A 342 -1.05 2.00 3.53
CA CYS A 342 0.21 1.26 3.54
C CYS A 342 1.23 1.90 2.58
N THR A 343 2.35 1.22 2.33
CA THR A 343 3.40 1.66 1.40
C THR A 343 2.88 1.98 0.00
N SER A 344 1.95 1.19 -0.55
CA SER A 344 1.32 1.50 -1.84
C SER A 344 0.29 2.63 -1.73
N GLY A 345 -0.47 2.70 -0.62
CA GLY A 345 -1.50 3.72 -0.42
C GLY A 345 -0.93 5.10 -0.08
N GLN A 346 -0.13 5.19 0.99
CA GLN A 346 0.52 6.45 1.39
C GLN A 346 1.78 6.70 0.57
N GLY A 347 2.65 5.68 0.42
CA GLY A 347 3.94 5.85 -0.21
C GLY A 347 3.84 6.11 -1.71
N ILE A 348 3.16 5.27 -2.49
CA ILE A 348 3.09 5.47 -3.94
C ILE A 348 1.96 6.45 -4.28
N SER A 349 0.74 6.16 -3.88
CA SER A 349 -0.43 6.96 -4.28
C SER A 349 -0.51 8.31 -3.56
N GLY A 350 -0.30 8.34 -2.25
CA GLY A 350 -0.41 9.58 -1.46
C GLY A 350 0.70 10.58 -1.77
N VAL A 351 1.93 10.10 -1.95
CA VAL A 351 3.08 10.93 -2.35
C VAL A 351 2.87 11.48 -3.77
N SER A 352 2.28 10.71 -4.68
CA SER A 352 2.00 11.22 -6.04
C SER A 352 0.95 12.34 -6.07
N HIS A 353 0.10 12.44 -5.06
CA HIS A 353 -0.79 13.59 -4.85
C HIS A 353 -0.11 14.74 -4.09
N LEU A 354 1.17 14.64 -3.75
CA LEU A 354 1.97 15.64 -3.03
C LEU A 354 1.35 16.05 -1.69
N LEU A 355 0.68 15.12 -0.99
CA LEU A 355 0.09 15.37 0.32
C LEU A 355 1.15 15.30 1.42
N ILE A 356 1.23 16.32 2.27
CA ILE A 356 2.19 16.39 3.37
C ILE A 356 2.01 15.22 4.34
N GLY A 357 0.76 14.87 4.66
CA GLY A 357 0.49 13.72 5.51
C GLY A 357 1.07 12.41 4.95
N SER A 358 1.04 12.23 3.62
CA SER A 358 1.61 11.03 2.98
C SER A 358 3.14 11.05 2.99
N LEU A 359 3.76 12.23 2.86
CA LEU A 359 5.21 12.38 3.02
C LEU A 359 5.65 12.02 4.44
N ILE A 360 4.94 12.53 5.47
CA ILE A 360 5.20 12.20 6.88
C ILE A 360 5.06 10.69 7.12
N ALA A 361 3.96 10.08 6.66
CA ALA A 361 3.73 8.65 6.83
C ALA A 361 4.82 7.81 6.14
N THR A 362 5.22 8.17 4.92
CA THR A 362 6.24 7.46 4.16
C THR A 362 7.62 7.60 4.79
N ALA A 363 8.01 8.81 5.20
CA ALA A 363 9.25 9.04 5.91
C ALA A 363 9.31 8.24 7.22
N ALA A 364 8.21 8.19 7.96
CA ALA A 364 8.10 7.40 9.19
C ALA A 364 8.14 5.88 8.93
N MET A 365 7.62 5.38 7.80
CA MET A 365 7.72 3.95 7.42
C MET A 365 9.19 3.55 7.23
N PHE A 366 9.93 4.30 6.41
CA PHE A 366 11.35 3.99 6.19
C PHE A 366 12.17 4.27 7.45
N GLY A 367 11.95 5.41 8.13
CA GLY A 367 12.67 5.76 9.36
C GLY A 367 12.45 4.73 10.47
N GLY A 368 11.22 4.31 10.72
CA GLY A 368 10.91 3.28 11.72
C GLY A 368 11.53 1.92 11.38
N GLY A 369 11.53 1.54 10.11
CA GLY A 369 12.19 0.32 9.63
C GLY A 369 13.70 0.37 9.80
N ILE A 370 14.35 1.49 9.43
CA ILE A 370 15.79 1.70 9.57
C ILE A 370 16.21 1.65 11.03
N VAL A 371 15.52 2.40 11.91
CA VAL A 371 15.82 2.42 13.35
C VAL A 371 15.69 1.03 13.96
N PHE A 372 14.63 0.30 13.63
CA PHE A 372 14.43 -1.05 14.13
C PHE A 372 15.49 -2.03 13.58
N ALA A 373 15.80 -1.98 12.29
CA ALA A 373 16.78 -2.87 11.67
C ALA A 373 18.19 -2.66 12.24
N ILE A 374 18.60 -1.40 12.41
CA ILE A 374 19.89 -1.07 13.03
C ILE A 374 19.90 -1.51 14.49
N GLY A 375 18.84 -1.21 15.26
CA GLY A 375 18.73 -1.61 16.66
C GLY A 375 18.79 -3.13 16.84
N TYR A 376 18.10 -3.88 15.98
CA TYR A 376 18.14 -5.33 15.97
C TYR A 376 19.56 -5.86 15.69
N GLY A 377 20.21 -5.36 14.62
CA GLY A 377 21.57 -5.75 14.27
C GLY A 377 22.60 -5.45 15.36
N LEU A 378 22.44 -4.34 16.09
CA LEU A 378 23.32 -3.99 17.22
C LEU A 378 23.12 -4.88 18.45
N ILE A 379 21.87 -5.28 18.73
CA ILE A 379 21.55 -6.10 19.91
C ILE A 379 21.90 -7.56 19.68
N THR A 380 21.56 -8.11 18.49
CA THR A 380 21.73 -9.53 18.20
C THR A 380 23.07 -9.85 17.51
N ASN A 381 23.77 -8.82 17.02
CA ASN A 381 24.91 -8.93 16.12
C ASN A 381 24.61 -9.72 14.82
N ASP A 382 23.32 -9.85 14.47
CA ASP A 382 22.83 -10.48 13.26
C ASP A 382 22.40 -9.43 12.23
N TRP A 383 23.31 -9.06 11.34
CA TRP A 383 23.10 -8.11 10.26
C TRP A 383 22.51 -8.73 8.99
N HIS A 384 22.23 -10.01 8.99
CA HIS A 384 21.57 -10.76 7.91
C HIS A 384 20.16 -11.20 8.30
N PHE A 385 19.74 -10.94 9.54
CA PHE A 385 18.39 -11.23 10.05
C PHE A 385 18.01 -12.70 9.94
N HIS A 386 18.98 -13.60 10.19
CA HIS A 386 18.78 -15.06 10.10
C HIS A 386 17.75 -15.56 11.12
N ASP A 387 17.66 -14.92 12.29
CA ASP A 387 16.74 -15.30 13.36
C ASP A 387 15.33 -14.70 13.20
N LEU A 388 15.08 -13.84 12.23
CA LEU A 388 13.77 -13.29 11.89
C LEU A 388 13.13 -14.05 10.75
#